data_907e002e114f4a93ef5d136b16666d8b
#
_entry.id   907e002e114f4a93ef5d136b16666d8b
#
_cell.length_a   1.000
_cell.length_b   1.000
_cell.length_c   1.000
_cell.angle_alpha   90.00
_cell.angle_beta   90.00
_cell.angle_gamma   90.00
#
_symmetry.space_group_name_H-M   'P 1'
#
loop_
_entity.id
_entity.type
_entity.pdbx_description
1 polymer ?
#
loop_
_entity_poly.entity_id
_entity_poly.type
_entity_poly.pdbx_seq_one_letter_code
_entity_poly.pdbx_strand_id
1 'polypeptide(L)'
;QISFMLMGENVVDARKDGNSVLYTTKGSPENVIRIAPVAETGIEFADNLITVPVAAGGFLIAFGTEEDSRQAIDGFRKEGEKWLAACGQRIQSLLNHNPLKTNLDSLDHALAWIMLTNDQLITHQHGGYGMYAGLPWFTDFWGRDMFISMPGAVLCTGQFDTARDILASFARYQDTISTSPTYGRVPNRLNLEGILYNTTDGTPRFVMQVHDYLKYTGDTAFVKEIYPSVKIATDASLRLYTDEKGYLTHADADTWMDAKRQSKYPCSSRGNRAVDVQALWYTQLTNASDLARYMNREEDAQRWNLAAERL
;
A
#
# COMPACT_ATOMS: atom_id res chain seq x y z
N GLN A 1 35.74 -0.41 18.91
CA GLN A 1 34.90 -1.49 18.37
C GLN A 1 33.44 -1.07 18.41
N ILE A 2 32.69 -1.47 17.42
CA ILE A 2 31.23 -1.33 17.36
C ILE A 2 30.66 -2.76 17.32
N SER A 3 29.75 -3.08 18.23
CA SER A 3 29.18 -4.42 18.35
C SER A 3 27.69 -4.36 18.10
N PHE A 4 27.16 -5.39 17.44
CA PHE A 4 25.77 -5.53 17.04
C PHE A 4 25.34 -6.99 17.17
N MET A 5 24.11 -7.21 17.63
CA MET A 5 23.50 -8.53 17.70
C MET A 5 22.11 -8.47 17.08
N LEU A 6 21.84 -9.34 16.12
CA LEU A 6 20.48 -9.52 15.60
C LEU A 6 19.77 -10.56 16.45
N MET A 7 18.68 -10.17 17.08
CA MET A 7 17.87 -11.05 17.91
C MET A 7 16.43 -11.09 17.35
N GLY A 8 15.84 -12.27 17.33
CA GLY A 8 14.45 -12.43 16.92
C GLY A 8 14.03 -13.90 16.95
N GLU A 9 12.77 -14.14 17.27
CA GLU A 9 12.18 -15.50 17.32
C GLU A 9 12.20 -16.20 15.94
N ASN A 10 12.31 -15.44 14.87
CA ASN A 10 12.34 -15.93 13.49
C ASN A 10 13.73 -16.20 12.95
N VAL A 11 14.80 -15.82 13.66
CA VAL A 11 16.16 -16.15 13.27
C VAL A 11 16.43 -17.62 13.57
N VAL A 12 16.80 -18.39 12.56
CA VAL A 12 16.99 -19.85 12.66
C VAL A 12 18.46 -20.18 12.83
N ASP A 13 19.31 -19.52 12.04
CA ASP A 13 20.75 -19.80 11.99
C ASP A 13 21.52 -18.54 11.64
N ALA A 14 22.79 -18.50 12.07
CA ALA A 14 23.70 -17.43 11.76
C ALA A 14 25.10 -18.01 11.45
N ARG A 15 25.69 -17.56 10.35
CA ARG A 15 27.02 -18.02 9.93
C ARG A 15 27.86 -16.91 9.34
N LYS A 16 29.16 -17.04 9.50
CA LYS A 16 30.14 -16.17 8.84
C LYS A 16 30.27 -16.56 7.36
N ASP A 17 30.29 -15.58 6.49
CA ASP A 17 30.50 -15.72 5.05
C ASP A 17 31.50 -14.64 4.59
N GLY A 18 32.77 -15.00 4.54
CA GLY A 18 33.86 -14.06 4.22
C GLY A 18 33.88 -12.88 5.20
N ASN A 19 33.72 -11.68 4.69
CA ASN A 19 33.67 -10.43 5.46
C ASN A 19 32.24 -10.00 5.77
N SER A 20 31.30 -10.94 5.92
CA SER A 20 29.91 -10.72 6.31
C SER A 20 29.40 -11.81 7.24
N VAL A 21 28.25 -11.58 7.86
CA VAL A 21 27.48 -12.57 8.61
C VAL A 21 26.12 -12.69 7.96
N LEU A 22 25.68 -13.93 7.74
CA LEU A 22 24.38 -14.26 7.19
C LEU A 22 23.48 -14.80 8.28
N TYR A 23 22.25 -14.31 8.32
CA TYR A 23 21.17 -14.83 9.14
C TYR A 23 20.08 -15.40 8.25
N THR A 24 19.60 -16.59 8.55
CA THR A 24 18.43 -17.20 7.91
C THR A 24 17.21 -17.06 8.80
N THR A 25 16.02 -16.96 8.20
CA THR A 25 14.78 -16.79 8.93
C THR A 25 13.79 -17.92 8.61
N LYS A 26 12.89 -18.24 9.55
CA LYS A 26 11.86 -19.28 9.37
C LYS A 26 10.89 -18.99 8.25
N GLY A 27 10.55 -17.72 8.05
CA GLY A 27 9.51 -17.30 7.10
C GLY A 27 9.95 -17.25 5.64
N SER A 28 11.26 -17.23 5.37
CA SER A 28 11.84 -17.12 4.02
C SER A 28 13.19 -17.84 3.99
N PRO A 29 13.21 -19.16 3.94
CA PRO A 29 14.45 -19.93 4.01
C PRO A 29 15.40 -19.71 2.82
N GLU A 30 14.85 -19.24 1.68
CA GLU A 30 15.62 -18.86 0.49
C GLU A 30 16.30 -17.51 0.60
N ASN A 31 15.89 -16.66 1.55
CA ASN A 31 16.42 -15.34 1.76
C ASN A 31 17.30 -15.28 3.02
N VAL A 32 18.27 -14.39 2.98
CA VAL A 32 19.18 -14.13 4.11
C VAL A 32 19.14 -12.64 4.47
N ILE A 33 19.47 -12.35 5.72
CA ILE A 33 19.89 -11.03 6.15
C ILE A 33 21.40 -11.05 6.18
N ARG A 34 22.05 -10.33 5.28
CA ARG A 34 23.51 -10.19 5.22
C ARG A 34 23.92 -8.91 5.94
N ILE A 35 24.85 -9.02 6.87
CA ILE A 35 25.44 -7.90 7.60
C ILE A 35 26.93 -7.86 7.30
N ALA A 36 27.42 -6.71 6.85
CA ALA A 36 28.81 -6.48 6.49
C ALA A 36 29.30 -5.11 7.00
N PRO A 37 30.59 -4.90 7.25
CA PRO A 37 31.11 -3.58 7.51
C PRO A 37 31.02 -2.68 6.27
N VAL A 38 30.83 -1.38 6.47
CA VAL A 38 30.79 -0.40 5.36
C VAL A 38 32.14 -0.41 4.62
N ALA A 39 33.23 -0.18 5.33
CA ALA A 39 34.56 -0.34 4.77
C ALA A 39 34.98 -1.82 4.79
N GLU A 40 35.88 -2.22 3.90
CA GLU A 40 36.44 -3.58 3.86
C GLU A 40 37.40 -3.85 5.02
N THR A 41 36.90 -3.72 6.24
CA THR A 41 37.63 -4.07 7.48
C THR A 41 37.22 -5.46 7.93
N GLY A 42 38.04 -6.06 8.82
CA GLY A 42 37.67 -7.35 9.40
C GLY A 42 36.37 -7.32 10.18
N ILE A 43 35.64 -8.43 10.13
CA ILE A 43 34.42 -8.68 10.93
C ILE A 43 34.70 -9.90 11.84
N GLU A 44 34.39 -9.76 13.10
CA GLU A 44 34.41 -10.86 14.08
C GLU A 44 32.96 -11.27 14.34
N PHE A 45 32.74 -12.59 14.40
CA PHE A 45 31.43 -13.15 14.74
C PHE A 45 31.66 -14.31 15.74
N ALA A 46 31.19 -14.09 16.97
CA ALA A 46 31.26 -15.07 18.04
C ALA A 46 30.04 -14.86 18.97
N ASP A 47 29.50 -15.95 19.49
CA ASP A 47 28.36 -15.93 20.42
C ASP A 47 27.17 -15.05 19.94
N ASN A 48 26.87 -15.12 18.64
CA ASN A 48 25.86 -14.26 17.94
C ASN A 48 26.16 -12.75 17.96
N LEU A 49 27.34 -12.35 18.42
CA LEU A 49 27.78 -10.96 18.43
C LEU A 49 28.64 -10.68 17.22
N ILE A 50 28.25 -9.67 16.44
CA ILE A 50 29.05 -9.11 15.35
C ILE A 50 29.86 -7.95 15.89
N THR A 51 31.16 -7.95 15.65
CA THR A 51 32.05 -6.85 16.06
C THR A 51 32.91 -6.37 14.89
N VAL A 52 32.99 -5.07 14.70
CA VAL A 52 33.81 -4.40 13.69
C VAL A 52 34.65 -3.28 14.34
N PRO A 53 35.80 -2.94 13.76
CA PRO A 53 36.55 -1.75 14.16
C PRO A 53 35.72 -0.48 13.93
N VAL A 54 35.93 0.58 14.73
CA VAL A 54 35.28 1.90 14.49
C VAL A 54 35.60 2.44 13.10
N ALA A 55 36.84 2.14 12.59
CA ALA A 55 37.26 2.50 11.24
C ALA A 55 36.39 1.87 10.11
N ALA A 56 35.51 0.89 10.43
CA ALA A 56 34.58 0.32 9.46
C ALA A 56 33.48 1.34 9.02
N GLY A 57 33.30 2.43 9.77
CA GLY A 57 32.29 3.45 9.45
C GLY A 57 30.84 3.04 9.75
N GLY A 58 30.60 1.77 10.12
CA GLY A 58 29.28 1.23 10.44
C GLY A 58 29.01 -0.12 9.77
N PHE A 59 27.75 -0.49 9.70
CA PHE A 59 27.28 -1.73 9.10
C PHE A 59 26.39 -1.45 7.87
N LEU A 60 26.50 -2.32 6.88
CA LEU A 60 25.56 -2.49 5.78
C LEU A 60 24.68 -3.70 6.08
N ILE A 61 23.39 -3.56 5.89
CA ILE A 61 22.42 -4.64 6.04
C ILE A 61 21.71 -4.81 4.70
N ALA A 62 21.76 -6.01 4.13
CA ALA A 62 21.07 -6.36 2.90
C ALA A 62 20.17 -7.58 3.13
N PHE A 63 19.02 -7.58 2.49
CA PHE A 63 18.05 -8.67 2.51
C PHE A 63 17.81 -9.17 1.08
N GLY A 64 17.67 -10.49 0.91
CA GLY A 64 17.41 -11.14 -0.36
C GLY A 64 18.05 -12.53 -0.40
N THR A 65 18.16 -13.13 -1.58
CA THR A 65 18.97 -14.35 -1.74
C THR A 65 20.43 -14.08 -1.34
N GLU A 66 21.20 -15.13 -1.14
CA GLU A 66 22.63 -14.95 -0.83
C GLU A 66 23.38 -14.13 -1.89
N GLU A 67 23.01 -14.31 -3.15
CA GLU A 67 23.62 -13.59 -4.27
C GLU A 67 23.13 -12.14 -4.33
N ASP A 68 21.82 -11.88 -4.26
CA ASP A 68 21.27 -10.53 -4.28
C ASP A 68 21.81 -9.68 -3.12
N SER A 69 21.88 -10.26 -1.93
CA SER A 69 22.39 -9.58 -0.74
C SER A 69 23.88 -9.24 -0.85
N ARG A 70 24.67 -10.10 -1.52
CA ARG A 70 26.08 -9.82 -1.84
C ARG A 70 26.21 -8.68 -2.83
N GLN A 71 25.47 -8.76 -3.95
CA GLN A 71 25.48 -7.74 -4.98
C GLN A 71 25.04 -6.37 -4.44
N ALA A 72 24.06 -6.32 -3.54
CA ALA A 72 23.63 -5.10 -2.88
C ALA A 72 24.76 -4.46 -2.03
N ILE A 73 25.48 -5.26 -1.23
CA ILE A 73 26.63 -4.77 -0.43
C ILE A 73 27.74 -4.25 -1.34
N ASP A 74 28.10 -5.03 -2.37
CA ASP A 74 29.17 -4.67 -3.30
C ASP A 74 28.78 -3.43 -4.15
N GLY A 75 27.52 -3.33 -4.55
CA GLY A 75 26.97 -2.17 -5.23
C GLY A 75 27.05 -0.91 -4.37
N PHE A 76 26.67 -1.00 -3.09
CA PHE A 76 26.78 0.12 -2.16
C PHE A 76 28.24 0.57 -1.97
N ARG A 77 29.19 -0.36 -1.85
CA ARG A 77 30.61 -0.01 -1.73
C ARG A 77 31.15 0.74 -2.95
N LYS A 78 30.61 0.46 -4.14
CA LYS A 78 31.02 1.13 -5.39
C LYS A 78 30.32 2.46 -5.60
N GLU A 79 29.05 2.55 -5.29
CA GLU A 79 28.17 3.67 -5.69
C GLU A 79 27.35 4.24 -4.52
N GLY A 80 27.61 3.85 -3.29
CA GLY A 80 26.81 4.24 -2.12
C GLY A 80 26.69 5.75 -1.92
N GLU A 81 27.75 6.51 -2.20
CA GLU A 81 27.67 7.98 -2.14
C GLU A 81 26.65 8.56 -3.14
N LYS A 82 26.57 7.97 -4.36
CA LYS A 82 25.58 8.37 -5.35
C LYS A 82 24.18 8.00 -4.90
N TRP A 83 24.00 6.81 -4.31
CA TRP A 83 22.71 6.37 -3.81
C TRP A 83 22.23 7.23 -2.64
N LEU A 84 23.13 7.59 -1.72
CA LEU A 84 22.83 8.50 -0.61
C LEU A 84 22.48 9.90 -1.12
N ALA A 85 23.23 10.41 -2.10
CA ALA A 85 22.92 11.70 -2.73
C ALA A 85 21.56 11.67 -3.44
N ALA A 86 21.24 10.61 -4.18
CA ALA A 86 19.96 10.45 -4.85
C ALA A 86 18.80 10.38 -3.84
N CYS A 87 18.99 9.65 -2.72
CA CYS A 87 18.03 9.62 -1.64
C CYS A 87 17.80 11.01 -1.02
N GLY A 88 18.87 11.75 -0.75
CA GLY A 88 18.80 13.11 -0.24
C GLY A 88 18.07 14.06 -1.22
N GLN A 89 18.36 13.96 -2.51
CA GLN A 89 17.69 14.75 -3.55
C GLN A 89 16.19 14.40 -3.63
N ARG A 90 15.83 13.11 -3.54
CA ARG A 90 14.43 12.67 -3.52
C ARG A 90 13.67 13.25 -2.31
N ILE A 91 14.26 13.16 -1.12
CA ILE A 91 13.69 13.74 0.10
C ILE A 91 13.49 15.25 -0.05
N GLN A 92 14.51 15.96 -0.55
CA GLN A 92 14.42 17.40 -0.78
C GLN A 92 13.35 17.76 -1.82
N SER A 93 13.25 16.98 -2.89
CA SER A 93 12.21 17.14 -3.91
C SER A 93 10.81 16.95 -3.31
N LEU A 94 10.62 15.93 -2.49
CA LEU A 94 9.35 15.66 -1.80
C LEU A 94 8.93 16.85 -0.93
N LEU A 95 9.85 17.37 -0.10
CA LEU A 95 9.59 18.52 0.77
C LEU A 95 9.33 19.81 -0.01
N ASN A 96 9.97 19.99 -1.16
CA ASN A 96 9.78 21.16 -2.02
C ASN A 96 8.50 21.08 -2.87
N HIS A 97 7.93 19.90 -3.06
CA HIS A 97 6.75 19.71 -3.92
C HIS A 97 5.51 20.42 -3.37
N ASN A 98 5.43 20.54 -2.06
CA ASN A 98 4.35 21.24 -1.37
C ASN A 98 4.91 22.19 -0.30
N PRO A 99 5.49 23.34 -0.70
CA PRO A 99 6.21 24.24 0.19
C PRO A 99 5.26 25.08 1.03
N LEU A 100 4.53 24.45 1.94
CA LEU A 100 3.77 25.18 2.93
C LEU A 100 4.72 25.78 3.96
N LYS A 101 4.75 27.09 4.04
CA LYS A 101 5.53 27.86 5.02
C LYS A 101 4.60 28.71 5.87
N THR A 102 4.70 28.55 7.17
CA THR A 102 3.90 29.30 8.14
C THR A 102 4.81 30.24 8.97
N ASN A 103 4.22 30.97 9.88
CA ASN A 103 4.96 31.77 10.87
C ASN A 103 5.33 30.98 12.14
N LEU A 104 5.12 29.66 12.14
CA LEU A 104 5.40 28.76 13.25
C LEU A 104 6.35 27.64 12.81
N ASP A 105 7.62 27.75 13.13
CA ASP A 105 8.64 26.76 12.75
C ASP A 105 8.30 25.35 13.24
N SER A 106 7.67 25.21 14.39
CA SER A 106 7.23 23.90 14.91
C SER A 106 6.16 23.25 14.04
N LEU A 107 5.25 24.03 13.47
CA LEU A 107 4.25 23.53 12.52
C LEU A 107 4.89 23.13 11.20
N ASP A 108 5.80 23.94 10.67
CA ASP A 108 6.53 23.63 9.43
C ASP A 108 7.33 22.32 9.57
N HIS A 109 8.01 22.14 10.71
CA HIS A 109 8.72 20.87 11.00
C HIS A 109 7.76 19.69 11.13
N ALA A 110 6.61 19.86 11.80
CA ALA A 110 5.62 18.80 11.92
C ALA A 110 5.05 18.38 10.55
N LEU A 111 4.76 19.33 9.67
CA LEU A 111 4.28 19.07 8.31
C LEU A 111 5.34 18.33 7.48
N ALA A 112 6.59 18.78 7.52
CA ALA A 112 7.69 18.09 6.86
C ALA A 112 7.85 16.64 7.36
N TRP A 113 7.75 16.44 8.67
CA TRP A 113 7.81 15.10 9.27
C TRP A 113 6.66 14.21 8.83
N ILE A 114 5.43 14.72 8.79
CA ILE A 114 4.25 13.99 8.31
C ILE A 114 4.44 13.57 6.84
N MET A 115 4.92 14.47 5.98
CA MET A 115 5.18 14.16 4.57
C MET A 115 6.22 13.04 4.43
N LEU A 116 7.32 13.11 5.16
CA LEU A 116 8.35 12.06 5.14
C LEU A 116 7.83 10.73 5.68
N THR A 117 7.03 10.76 6.75
CA THR A 117 6.46 9.55 7.34
C THR A 117 5.48 8.87 6.38
N ASN A 118 4.60 9.65 5.74
CA ASN A 118 3.67 9.12 4.73
C ASN A 118 4.42 8.51 3.53
N ASP A 119 5.47 9.17 3.07
CA ASP A 119 6.29 8.68 1.98
C ASP A 119 7.00 7.34 2.31
N GLN A 120 7.44 7.16 3.55
CA GLN A 120 8.04 5.91 4.02
C GLN A 120 7.08 4.71 4.02
N LEU A 121 5.76 4.96 4.06
CA LEU A 121 4.75 3.91 3.95
C LEU A 121 4.49 3.49 2.51
N ILE A 122 4.85 4.33 1.53
CA ILE A 122 4.67 4.04 0.11
C ILE A 122 5.80 3.12 -0.36
N THR A 123 5.43 2.00 -0.95
CA THR A 123 6.41 0.97 -1.35
C THR A 123 5.98 0.27 -2.64
N HIS A 124 6.97 -0.33 -3.29
CA HIS A 124 6.77 -1.17 -4.46
C HIS A 124 7.06 -2.63 -4.09
N GLN A 125 6.02 -3.43 -3.99
CA GLN A 125 6.12 -4.88 -3.75
C GLN A 125 4.87 -5.60 -4.28
N HIS A 126 4.85 -6.90 -4.24
CA HIS A 126 3.75 -7.72 -4.77
C HIS A 126 3.42 -7.41 -6.23
N GLY A 127 4.41 -6.95 -7.01
CA GLY A 127 4.22 -6.57 -8.42
C GLY A 127 3.47 -5.26 -8.64
N GLY A 128 3.37 -4.38 -7.61
CA GLY A 128 2.68 -3.09 -7.72
C GLY A 128 3.07 -2.08 -6.67
N TYR A 129 2.51 -0.90 -6.77
CA TYR A 129 2.64 0.15 -5.78
C TYR A 129 1.50 0.06 -4.76
N GLY A 130 1.82 0.40 -3.53
CA GLY A 130 0.85 0.49 -2.44
C GLY A 130 1.40 1.26 -1.27
N MET A 131 0.56 1.44 -0.26
CA MET A 131 0.93 2.06 0.99
C MET A 131 0.61 1.11 2.14
N TYR A 132 1.55 0.90 3.03
CA TYR A 132 1.32 0.13 4.25
C TYR A 132 0.27 0.81 5.13
N ALA A 133 -0.59 0.03 5.74
CA ALA A 133 -1.55 0.54 6.71
C ALA A 133 -0.88 1.00 8.02
N GLY A 134 0.29 0.45 8.33
CA GLY A 134 1.10 0.90 9.46
C GLY A 134 2.29 0.00 9.76
N LEU A 135 3.44 0.62 10.00
CA LEU A 135 4.65 -0.07 10.43
C LEU A 135 4.67 -0.24 11.96
N PRO A 136 5.26 -1.32 12.48
CA PRO A 136 5.87 -2.44 11.76
C PRO A 136 4.92 -3.64 11.51
N TRP A 137 3.65 -3.56 11.89
CA TRP A 137 2.74 -4.72 11.97
C TRP A 137 1.92 -4.96 10.69
N PHE A 138 1.56 -3.89 9.96
CA PHE A 138 0.66 -3.95 8.81
C PHE A 138 1.42 -3.65 7.53
N THR A 139 2.28 -4.62 7.12
CA THR A 139 3.17 -4.52 5.96
C THR A 139 2.58 -5.14 4.68
N ASP A 140 1.30 -5.46 4.68
CA ASP A 140 0.52 -5.79 3.49
C ASP A 140 -0.12 -4.52 2.90
N PHE A 141 -0.57 -4.60 1.66
CA PHE A 141 -1.39 -3.56 1.07
C PHE A 141 -2.86 -3.77 1.42
N TRP A 142 -3.37 -2.92 2.29
CA TRP A 142 -4.76 -2.93 2.71
C TRP A 142 -5.54 -1.87 1.94
N GLY A 143 -6.42 -2.32 1.03
CA GLY A 143 -7.16 -1.45 0.11
C GLY A 143 -8.03 -0.42 0.81
N ARG A 144 -8.76 -0.81 1.87
CA ARG A 144 -9.56 0.12 2.66
C ARG A 144 -8.70 1.26 3.22
N ASP A 145 -7.63 0.89 3.93
CA ASP A 145 -6.75 1.84 4.62
C ASP A 145 -6.09 2.78 3.62
N MET A 146 -5.63 2.24 2.51
CA MET A 146 -4.97 2.97 1.46
C MET A 146 -5.90 3.98 0.77
N PHE A 147 -7.12 3.56 0.41
CA PHE A 147 -8.07 4.47 -0.25
C PHE A 147 -8.63 5.53 0.71
N ILE A 148 -8.70 5.25 2.02
CA ILE A 148 -9.07 6.27 3.02
C ILE A 148 -7.96 7.31 3.17
N SER A 149 -6.72 6.89 3.19
CA SER A 149 -5.57 7.79 3.42
C SER A 149 -5.08 8.49 2.15
N MET A 150 -5.36 7.97 0.96
CA MET A 150 -4.88 8.50 -0.31
C MET A 150 -5.10 10.01 -0.50
N PRO A 151 -6.26 10.60 -0.20
CA PRO A 151 -6.45 12.04 -0.37
C PRO A 151 -5.43 12.86 0.41
N GLY A 152 -5.23 12.55 1.69
CA GLY A 152 -4.30 13.30 2.55
C GLY A 152 -2.84 12.92 2.34
N ALA A 153 -2.54 11.62 2.22
CA ALA A 153 -1.16 11.14 2.18
C ALA A 153 -0.50 11.30 0.81
N VAL A 154 -1.28 11.26 -0.28
CA VAL A 154 -0.74 11.19 -1.66
C VAL A 154 -1.24 12.35 -2.52
N LEU A 155 -2.57 12.57 -2.62
CA LEU A 155 -3.11 13.59 -3.51
C LEU A 155 -2.83 15.02 -3.02
N CYS A 156 -3.08 15.32 -1.73
CA CYS A 156 -2.78 16.64 -1.16
C CYS A 156 -1.28 16.97 -1.13
N THR A 157 -0.42 15.94 -1.15
CA THR A 157 1.04 16.12 -1.22
C THR A 157 1.57 16.26 -2.64
N GLY A 158 0.67 16.18 -3.66
CA GLY A 158 1.04 16.33 -5.07
C GLY A 158 1.74 15.11 -5.68
N GLN A 159 1.73 13.97 -5.02
CA GLN A 159 2.34 12.72 -5.50
C GLN A 159 1.42 12.00 -6.49
N PHE A 160 1.05 12.67 -7.59
CA PHE A 160 0.03 12.18 -8.54
C PHE A 160 0.45 10.91 -9.28
N ASP A 161 1.72 10.78 -9.64
CA ASP A 161 2.24 9.54 -10.26
C ASP A 161 2.10 8.35 -9.30
N THR A 162 2.40 8.54 -8.03
CA THR A 162 2.21 7.54 -6.98
C THR A 162 0.73 7.14 -6.83
N ALA A 163 -0.18 8.11 -6.82
CA ALA A 163 -1.62 7.84 -6.77
C ALA A 163 -2.08 7.00 -7.97
N ARG A 164 -1.64 7.37 -9.17
CA ARG A 164 -1.89 6.63 -10.41
C ARG A 164 -1.41 5.19 -10.31
N ASP A 165 -0.16 4.98 -9.90
CA ASP A 165 0.46 3.67 -9.81
C ASP A 165 -0.24 2.77 -8.78
N ILE A 166 -0.66 3.34 -7.65
CA ILE A 166 -1.46 2.63 -6.64
C ILE A 166 -2.81 2.20 -7.23
N LEU A 167 -3.54 3.11 -7.85
CA LEU A 167 -4.86 2.81 -8.46
C LEU A 167 -4.73 1.75 -9.56
N ALA A 168 -3.73 1.87 -10.43
CA ALA A 168 -3.45 0.90 -11.48
C ALA A 168 -3.11 -0.48 -10.90
N SER A 169 -2.33 -0.53 -9.81
CA SER A 169 -1.97 -1.77 -9.13
C SER A 169 -3.21 -2.51 -8.62
N PHE A 170 -4.12 -1.80 -7.95
CA PHE A 170 -5.35 -2.41 -7.43
C PHE A 170 -6.34 -2.79 -8.52
N ALA A 171 -6.45 -2.00 -9.59
CA ALA A 171 -7.26 -2.35 -10.76
C ALA A 171 -6.77 -3.64 -11.44
N ARG A 172 -5.46 -3.85 -11.51
CA ARG A 172 -4.86 -5.08 -12.09
C ARG A 172 -5.26 -6.34 -11.33
N TYR A 173 -5.44 -6.23 -10.03
CA TYR A 173 -5.83 -7.34 -9.16
C TYR A 173 -7.34 -7.39 -8.87
N GLN A 174 -8.15 -6.62 -9.60
CA GLN A 174 -9.61 -6.74 -9.49
C GLN A 174 -10.07 -8.15 -9.84
N ASP A 175 -11.03 -8.69 -9.09
CA ASP A 175 -11.65 -9.97 -9.43
C ASP A 175 -12.54 -9.83 -10.66
N THR A 176 -12.05 -10.33 -11.79
CA THR A 176 -12.73 -10.30 -13.09
C THR A 176 -13.29 -11.66 -13.51
N ILE A 177 -13.23 -12.68 -12.63
CA ILE A 177 -13.77 -14.01 -12.91
C ILE A 177 -15.28 -13.98 -12.68
N SER A 178 -16.06 -14.03 -13.75
CA SER A 178 -17.51 -13.82 -13.72
C SER A 178 -18.29 -14.80 -12.83
N THR A 179 -17.72 -15.96 -12.53
CA THR A 179 -18.28 -16.99 -11.64
C THR A 179 -17.80 -16.87 -10.20
N SER A 180 -16.89 -15.94 -9.93
CA SER A 180 -16.38 -15.73 -8.58
C SER A 180 -17.45 -15.09 -7.68
N PRO A 181 -17.56 -15.48 -6.42
CA PRO A 181 -18.43 -14.82 -5.46
C PRO A 181 -18.03 -13.39 -5.14
N THR A 182 -16.79 -12.99 -5.50
CA THR A 182 -16.25 -11.64 -5.30
C THR A 182 -16.04 -10.87 -6.61
N TYR A 183 -16.67 -11.34 -7.70
CA TYR A 183 -16.59 -10.69 -9.01
C TYR A 183 -16.84 -9.19 -8.94
N GLY A 184 -15.93 -8.40 -9.50
CA GLY A 184 -15.99 -6.94 -9.54
C GLY A 184 -15.34 -6.24 -8.34
N ARG A 185 -15.05 -6.95 -7.25
CA ARG A 185 -14.36 -6.35 -6.10
C ARG A 185 -12.88 -6.11 -6.40
N VAL A 186 -12.34 -5.02 -5.87
CA VAL A 186 -10.88 -4.84 -5.76
C VAL A 186 -10.38 -5.47 -4.47
N PRO A 187 -9.08 -5.83 -4.36
CA PRO A 187 -8.55 -6.42 -3.14
C PRO A 187 -8.77 -5.54 -1.91
N ASN A 188 -9.09 -6.18 -0.78
CA ASN A 188 -8.93 -5.53 0.52
C ASN A 188 -7.55 -5.82 1.12
N ARG A 189 -6.96 -7.00 0.86
CA ARG A 189 -5.57 -7.30 1.19
C ARG A 189 -4.86 -7.90 -0.01
N LEU A 190 -3.72 -7.31 -0.34
CA LEU A 190 -2.82 -7.79 -1.38
C LEU A 190 -1.45 -8.08 -0.76
N ASN A 191 -1.02 -9.33 -0.83
CA ASN A 191 0.33 -9.78 -0.47
C ASN A 191 0.74 -11.03 -1.26
N LEU A 192 1.98 -11.51 -1.03
CA LEU A 192 2.52 -12.69 -1.71
C LEU A 192 1.82 -14.02 -1.34
N GLU A 193 1.19 -14.07 -0.18
CA GLU A 193 0.49 -15.29 0.30
C GLU A 193 -0.89 -15.44 -0.33
N GLY A 194 -1.44 -14.36 -0.90
CA GLY A 194 -2.73 -14.38 -1.55
C GLY A 194 -3.48 -13.06 -1.51
N ILE A 195 -4.57 -13.02 -2.24
CA ILE A 195 -5.43 -11.85 -2.39
C ILE A 195 -6.74 -12.10 -1.63
N LEU A 196 -7.13 -11.14 -0.79
CA LEU A 196 -8.42 -11.19 -0.11
C LEU A 196 -9.33 -10.09 -0.65
N TYR A 197 -10.54 -10.48 -1.04
CA TYR A 197 -11.60 -9.59 -1.51
C TYR A 197 -12.73 -9.42 -0.49
N ASN A 198 -12.43 -9.67 0.79
CA ASN A 198 -13.36 -9.40 1.88
C ASN A 198 -13.55 -7.89 2.02
N THR A 199 -14.57 -7.50 2.77
CA THR A 199 -15.05 -6.15 3.03
C THR A 199 -15.67 -5.45 1.82
N THR A 200 -16.93 -5.08 2.04
CA THR A 200 -17.77 -4.44 1.03
C THR A 200 -17.37 -3.01 0.76
N ASP A 201 -16.71 -2.35 1.69
CA ASP A 201 -16.37 -0.93 1.64
C ASP A 201 -15.12 -0.59 0.80
N GLY A 202 -14.24 -1.56 0.51
CA GLY A 202 -13.02 -1.31 -0.26
C GLY A 202 -13.29 -0.89 -1.71
N THR A 203 -14.21 -1.59 -2.38
CA THR A 203 -14.54 -1.32 -3.79
C THR A 203 -15.20 0.05 -4.03
N PRO A 204 -16.19 0.50 -3.25
CA PRO A 204 -16.68 1.87 -3.31
C PRO A 204 -15.59 2.92 -3.14
N ARG A 205 -14.69 2.73 -2.18
CA ARG A 205 -13.58 3.64 -1.93
C ARG A 205 -12.59 3.71 -3.09
N PHE A 206 -12.32 2.59 -3.78
CA PHE A 206 -11.53 2.58 -4.99
C PHE A 206 -12.12 3.51 -6.06
N VAL A 207 -13.43 3.38 -6.34
CA VAL A 207 -14.10 4.23 -7.34
C VAL A 207 -14.07 5.71 -6.93
N MET A 208 -14.23 6.00 -5.63
CA MET A 208 -14.07 7.36 -5.09
C MET A 208 -12.67 7.90 -5.39
N GLN A 209 -11.63 7.12 -5.16
CA GLN A 209 -10.26 7.58 -5.37
C GLN A 209 -9.90 7.77 -6.86
N VAL A 210 -10.46 6.99 -7.76
CA VAL A 210 -10.34 7.26 -9.22
C VAL A 210 -10.97 8.61 -9.57
N HIS A 211 -12.13 8.92 -9.00
CA HIS A 211 -12.82 10.20 -9.22
C HIS A 211 -12.05 11.37 -8.59
N ASP A 212 -11.55 11.21 -7.37
CA ASP A 212 -10.74 12.23 -6.71
C ASP A 212 -9.43 12.47 -7.48
N TYR A 213 -8.76 11.41 -7.95
CA TYR A 213 -7.58 11.53 -8.80
C TYR A 213 -7.86 12.41 -10.03
N LEU A 214 -8.98 12.17 -10.73
CA LEU A 214 -9.37 13.01 -11.87
C LEU A 214 -9.54 14.47 -11.47
N LYS A 215 -10.19 14.75 -10.33
CA LYS A 215 -10.38 16.11 -9.83
C LYS A 215 -9.08 16.83 -9.51
N TYR A 216 -8.11 16.12 -8.94
CA TYR A 216 -6.80 16.69 -8.59
C TYR A 216 -5.90 16.91 -9.81
N THR A 217 -5.98 16.04 -10.82
CA THR A 217 -4.98 15.99 -11.89
C THR A 217 -5.51 16.44 -13.25
N GLY A 218 -6.81 16.26 -13.51
CA GLY A 218 -7.37 16.38 -14.86
C GLY A 218 -6.92 15.29 -15.85
N ASP A 219 -6.25 14.22 -15.38
CA ASP A 219 -5.71 13.15 -16.23
C ASP A 219 -6.81 12.23 -16.77
N THR A 220 -7.46 12.69 -17.81
CA THR A 220 -8.50 11.92 -18.52
C THR A 220 -7.93 10.70 -19.27
N ALA A 221 -6.65 10.69 -19.60
CA ALA A 221 -6.00 9.57 -20.28
C ALA A 221 -5.94 8.35 -19.36
N PHE A 222 -5.47 8.52 -18.14
CA PHE A 222 -5.45 7.45 -17.13
C PHE A 222 -6.87 7.02 -16.74
N VAL A 223 -7.81 7.97 -16.60
CA VAL A 223 -9.19 7.61 -16.30
C VAL A 223 -9.80 6.74 -17.40
N LYS A 224 -9.48 7.01 -18.67
CA LYS A 224 -9.91 6.16 -19.79
C LYS A 224 -9.33 4.74 -19.68
N GLU A 225 -8.07 4.63 -19.24
CA GLU A 225 -7.40 3.33 -19.03
C GLU A 225 -8.05 2.52 -17.92
N ILE A 226 -8.36 3.16 -16.78
CA ILE A 226 -8.88 2.50 -15.57
C ILE A 226 -10.42 2.36 -15.57
N TYR A 227 -11.13 3.05 -16.44
CA TYR A 227 -12.59 3.06 -16.51
C TYR A 227 -13.23 1.65 -16.62
N PRO A 228 -12.66 0.68 -17.37
CA PRO A 228 -13.19 -0.68 -17.38
C PRO A 228 -13.30 -1.29 -15.97
N SER A 229 -12.33 -1.04 -15.10
CA SER A 229 -12.35 -1.51 -13.70
C SER A 229 -13.45 -0.81 -12.89
N VAL A 230 -13.64 0.49 -13.07
CA VAL A 230 -14.76 1.25 -12.45
C VAL A 230 -16.10 0.67 -12.90
N LYS A 231 -16.23 0.39 -14.20
CA LYS A 231 -17.46 -0.18 -14.76
C LYS A 231 -17.75 -1.58 -14.21
N ILE A 232 -16.77 -2.46 -14.21
CA ILE A 232 -16.91 -3.82 -13.65
C ILE A 232 -17.29 -3.75 -12.16
N ALA A 233 -16.62 -2.90 -11.38
CA ALA A 233 -16.90 -2.71 -9.96
C ALA A 233 -18.34 -2.28 -9.72
N THR A 234 -18.82 -1.28 -10.46
CA THR A 234 -20.15 -0.68 -10.25
C THR A 234 -21.27 -1.59 -10.78
N ASP A 235 -21.09 -2.16 -11.96
CA ASP A 235 -22.10 -3.07 -12.55
C ASP A 235 -22.21 -4.39 -11.76
N ALA A 236 -21.10 -4.93 -11.26
CA ALA A 236 -21.10 -6.11 -10.40
C ALA A 236 -21.83 -5.82 -9.07
N SER A 237 -21.54 -4.67 -8.45
CA SER A 237 -22.23 -4.25 -7.22
C SER A 237 -23.73 -4.14 -7.43
N LEU A 238 -24.19 -3.49 -8.48
CA LEU A 238 -25.60 -3.37 -8.84
C LEU A 238 -26.27 -4.74 -9.05
N ARG A 239 -25.59 -5.66 -9.72
CA ARG A 239 -26.19 -6.92 -10.12
C ARG A 239 -26.16 -7.99 -9.05
N LEU A 240 -25.07 -8.06 -8.27
CA LEU A 240 -24.75 -9.21 -7.41
C LEU A 240 -24.83 -8.91 -5.92
N TYR A 241 -24.66 -7.64 -5.53
CA TYR A 241 -24.48 -7.29 -4.11
C TYR A 241 -25.59 -6.35 -3.59
N THR A 242 -26.54 -5.93 -4.41
CA THR A 242 -27.70 -5.17 -3.94
C THR A 242 -28.91 -6.06 -3.72
N ASP A 243 -29.76 -5.66 -2.78
CA ASP A 243 -31.06 -6.27 -2.57
C ASP A 243 -32.15 -5.66 -3.49
N GLU A 244 -33.37 -6.14 -3.34
CA GLU A 244 -34.54 -5.70 -4.13
C GLU A 244 -34.87 -4.20 -4.00
N LYS A 245 -34.40 -3.57 -2.90
CA LYS A 245 -34.56 -2.13 -2.65
C LYS A 245 -33.39 -1.30 -3.18
N GLY A 246 -32.35 -1.95 -3.70
CA GLY A 246 -31.15 -1.29 -4.22
C GLY A 246 -30.06 -1.05 -3.18
N TYR A 247 -30.24 -1.47 -1.92
CA TYR A 247 -29.23 -1.32 -0.88
C TYR A 247 -28.08 -2.30 -1.08
N LEU A 248 -26.86 -1.84 -0.92
CA LEU A 248 -25.67 -2.69 -0.96
C LEU A 248 -25.65 -3.60 0.29
N THR A 249 -25.64 -4.90 0.06
CA THR A 249 -25.65 -5.91 1.12
C THR A 249 -24.28 -6.45 1.43
N HIS A 250 -24.08 -6.91 2.65
CA HIS A 250 -22.82 -7.46 3.13
C HIS A 250 -23.04 -8.48 4.24
N ALA A 251 -22.04 -9.33 4.52
CA ALA A 251 -22.04 -10.13 5.72
C ALA A 251 -21.75 -9.26 6.95
N ASP A 252 -22.15 -9.68 8.14
CA ASP A 252 -22.11 -8.88 9.37
C ASP A 252 -20.71 -8.28 9.66
N ALA A 253 -19.64 -9.06 9.49
CA ALA A 253 -18.27 -8.61 9.69
C ALA A 253 -17.52 -8.33 8.36
N ASP A 254 -18.24 -8.02 7.27
CA ASP A 254 -17.69 -7.69 5.96
C ASP A 254 -17.67 -6.16 5.72
N THR A 255 -17.32 -5.40 6.78
CA THR A 255 -17.19 -3.93 6.80
C THR A 255 -15.90 -3.54 7.53
N TRP A 256 -15.67 -2.23 7.75
CA TRP A 256 -14.54 -1.78 8.55
C TRP A 256 -14.58 -2.30 10.02
N MET A 257 -15.75 -2.69 10.53
CA MET A 257 -15.91 -3.35 11.83
C MET A 257 -15.82 -4.88 11.68
N ASP A 258 -14.68 -5.36 11.24
CA ASP A 258 -14.44 -6.76 10.87
C ASP A 258 -13.84 -7.62 11.98
N ALA A 259 -13.57 -7.04 13.15
CA ALA A 259 -13.04 -7.77 14.30
C ALA A 259 -14.01 -8.86 14.81
N LYS A 260 -13.47 -10.05 15.03
CA LYS A 260 -14.25 -11.21 15.47
C LYS A 260 -13.67 -11.83 16.73
N ARG A 261 -14.55 -12.19 17.69
CA ARG A 261 -14.19 -13.04 18.81
C ARG A 261 -14.11 -14.49 18.34
N GLN A 262 -13.07 -15.22 18.77
CA GLN A 262 -12.85 -16.63 18.40
C GLN A 262 -12.86 -16.84 16.88
N SER A 263 -12.43 -15.84 16.12
CA SER A 263 -12.43 -15.83 14.64
C SER A 263 -13.80 -16.10 13.99
N LYS A 264 -14.89 -16.06 14.76
CA LYS A 264 -16.24 -16.43 14.32
C LYS A 264 -17.29 -15.35 14.55
N TYR A 265 -17.36 -14.81 15.77
CA TYR A 265 -18.44 -13.92 16.17
C TYR A 265 -18.03 -12.46 16.02
N PRO A 266 -18.77 -11.62 15.25
CA PRO A 266 -18.49 -10.20 15.18
C PRO A 266 -18.41 -9.56 16.55
N CYS A 267 -17.41 -8.73 16.82
CA CYS A 267 -17.33 -7.96 18.06
C CYS A 267 -18.43 -6.89 18.14
N SER A 268 -18.83 -6.38 16.98
CA SER A 268 -19.93 -5.44 16.82
C SER A 268 -20.80 -5.87 15.65
N SER A 269 -21.97 -6.39 15.94
CA SER A 269 -22.91 -6.82 14.91
C SER A 269 -23.51 -5.62 14.20
N ARG A 270 -23.51 -5.65 12.86
CA ARG A 270 -23.99 -4.57 11.99
C ARG A 270 -25.11 -4.99 11.04
N GLY A 271 -25.48 -6.28 11.10
CA GLY A 271 -26.43 -6.86 10.16
C GLY A 271 -25.86 -6.91 8.73
N ASN A 272 -26.68 -6.58 7.73
CA ASN A 272 -26.30 -6.69 6.32
C ASN A 272 -26.51 -5.41 5.50
N ARG A 273 -26.79 -4.27 6.14
CA ARG A 273 -27.07 -2.97 5.51
C ARG A 273 -26.57 -1.81 6.38
N ALA A 274 -25.29 -1.84 6.72
CA ALA A 274 -24.71 -0.78 7.54
C ALA A 274 -24.83 0.58 6.86
N VAL A 275 -25.18 1.62 7.60
CA VAL A 275 -25.48 2.96 7.08
C VAL A 275 -24.29 3.60 6.34
N ASP A 276 -23.08 3.41 6.85
CA ASP A 276 -21.86 3.90 6.21
C ASP A 276 -21.58 3.19 4.87
N VAL A 277 -21.93 1.90 4.75
CA VAL A 277 -21.83 1.15 3.50
C VAL A 277 -22.83 1.71 2.47
N GLN A 278 -24.03 2.13 2.90
CA GLN A 278 -24.99 2.75 1.99
C GLN A 278 -24.51 4.14 1.51
N ALA A 279 -23.92 4.93 2.39
CA ALA A 279 -23.32 6.20 2.02
C ALA A 279 -22.17 6.03 1.01
N LEU A 280 -21.32 5.02 1.21
CA LEU A 280 -20.26 4.67 0.26
C LEU A 280 -20.82 4.18 -1.08
N TRP A 281 -21.88 3.40 -1.05
CA TRP A 281 -22.54 2.90 -2.25
C TRP A 281 -23.15 4.04 -3.07
N TYR A 282 -23.88 4.95 -2.43
CA TYR A 282 -24.37 6.17 -3.07
C TYR A 282 -23.22 6.95 -3.73
N THR A 283 -22.12 7.13 -3.01
CA THR A 283 -20.96 7.85 -3.53
C THR A 283 -20.29 7.10 -4.69
N GLN A 284 -20.22 5.76 -4.63
CA GLN A 284 -19.70 4.96 -5.76
C GLN A 284 -20.55 5.19 -7.02
N LEU A 285 -21.86 5.13 -6.90
CA LEU A 285 -22.79 5.34 -8.03
C LEU A 285 -22.66 6.73 -8.64
N THR A 286 -22.64 7.76 -7.82
CA THR A 286 -22.54 9.16 -8.30
C THR A 286 -21.16 9.42 -8.92
N ASN A 287 -20.09 8.98 -8.30
CA ASN A 287 -18.74 9.15 -8.84
C ASN A 287 -18.53 8.34 -10.13
N ALA A 288 -19.02 7.11 -10.18
CA ALA A 288 -18.98 6.31 -11.41
C ALA A 288 -19.80 6.96 -12.54
N SER A 289 -20.97 7.52 -12.22
CA SER A 289 -21.78 8.29 -13.19
C SER A 289 -21.02 9.49 -13.74
N ASP A 290 -20.34 10.26 -12.88
CA ASP A 290 -19.52 11.38 -13.32
C ASP A 290 -18.36 10.94 -14.19
N LEU A 291 -17.63 9.90 -13.79
CA LEU A 291 -16.55 9.31 -14.60
C LEU A 291 -17.06 8.84 -15.96
N ALA A 292 -18.26 8.25 -16.01
CA ALA A 292 -18.89 7.82 -17.26
C ALA A 292 -19.19 9.01 -18.21
N ARG A 293 -19.67 10.15 -17.68
CA ARG A 293 -19.87 11.37 -18.47
C ARG A 293 -18.55 11.89 -19.06
N TYR A 294 -17.46 11.91 -18.26
CA TYR A 294 -16.14 12.28 -18.77
C TYR A 294 -15.66 11.34 -19.90
N MET A 295 -16.09 10.09 -19.89
CA MET A 295 -15.75 9.08 -20.91
C MET A 295 -16.75 9.03 -22.06
N ASN A 296 -17.75 9.94 -22.13
CA ASN A 296 -18.85 9.94 -23.10
C ASN A 296 -19.63 8.60 -23.12
N ARG A 297 -19.83 8.01 -21.92
CA ARG A 297 -20.60 6.78 -21.70
C ARG A 297 -21.94 7.11 -21.04
N GLU A 298 -22.79 7.80 -21.78
CA GLU A 298 -24.04 8.37 -21.25
C GLU A 298 -25.00 7.30 -20.73
N GLU A 299 -25.09 6.14 -21.37
CA GLU A 299 -25.93 5.03 -20.90
C GLU A 299 -25.51 4.53 -19.51
N ASP A 300 -24.19 4.36 -19.28
CA ASP A 300 -23.67 3.98 -17.98
C ASP A 300 -23.95 5.08 -16.94
N ALA A 301 -23.73 6.34 -17.31
CA ALA A 301 -23.96 7.48 -16.44
C ALA A 301 -25.42 7.57 -15.97
N GLN A 302 -26.36 7.48 -16.89
CA GLN A 302 -27.80 7.54 -16.58
C GLN A 302 -28.23 6.35 -15.70
N ARG A 303 -27.78 5.14 -16.04
CA ARG A 303 -28.12 3.93 -15.28
C ARG A 303 -27.66 4.02 -13.82
N TRP A 304 -26.43 4.46 -13.59
CA TRP A 304 -25.88 4.57 -12.24
C TRP A 304 -26.47 5.75 -11.47
N ASN A 305 -26.75 6.87 -12.13
CA ASN A 305 -27.44 8.00 -11.51
C ASN A 305 -28.86 7.64 -11.06
N LEU A 306 -29.64 6.95 -11.92
CA LEU A 306 -30.94 6.45 -11.55
C LEU A 306 -30.92 5.47 -10.38
N ALA A 307 -29.85 4.67 -10.26
CA ALA A 307 -29.68 3.79 -9.11
C ALA A 307 -29.38 4.59 -7.84
N ALA A 308 -28.57 5.66 -7.92
CA ALA A 308 -28.27 6.53 -6.80
C ALA A 308 -29.53 7.30 -6.29
N GLU A 309 -30.39 7.76 -7.20
CA GLU A 309 -31.63 8.49 -6.86
C GLU A 309 -32.66 7.62 -6.12
N ARG A 310 -32.52 6.31 -6.16
CA ARG A 310 -33.43 5.34 -5.49
C ARG A 310 -32.99 4.99 -4.07
N LEU A 311 -31.78 5.35 -3.68
CA LEU A 311 -31.22 5.12 -2.35
C LEU A 311 -31.64 6.22 -1.36
#